data_3b88eb9036a54e7fe226e8ee08737eac
#
_entry.id   3b88eb9036a54e7fe226e8ee08737eac
#
_cell.length_a   1.000
_cell.length_b   1.000
_cell.length_c   1.000
_cell.angle_alpha   90.00
_cell.angle_beta   90.00
_cell.angle_gamma   90.00
#
_symmetry.space_group_name_H-M   'P 1'
#
loop_
_entity.id
_entity.type
_entity.pdbx_description
1 polymer ?
#
loop_
_entity_poly.entity_id
_entity_poly.type
_entity_poly.pdbx_seq_one_letter_code
_entity_poly.pdbx_strand_id
1 'polypeptide(L)'
;MERSTPIRVLVAKPGLDGHDRGAKIIARALRDAGMEVIYTGLRQTPEMIVSAAIQEDVDCIGLSILSGAHNAIVPRVIALLREQQAEDILLVLGGTIPNQDAEGLQRSGVSAIFGPGTPLDTIVEFIRRNVKSRGPLTRVAPLPYESNRP
;
A
#
# COMPACT_ATOMS: atom_id res chain seq x y z
N MET A 1 9.76 3.65 -19.36
CA MET A 1 10.66 4.69 -18.89
C MET A 1 11.13 4.40 -17.48
N GLU A 2 12.41 4.48 -17.28
CA GLU A 2 12.94 4.20 -15.96
C GLU A 2 12.68 5.33 -14.99
N ARG A 3 12.47 4.94 -13.76
CA ARG A 3 12.29 5.92 -12.70
C ARG A 3 13.64 6.43 -12.24
N SER A 4 13.73 7.71 -11.93
CA SER A 4 14.93 8.28 -11.35
C SER A 4 15.05 7.99 -9.85
N THR A 5 13.96 7.57 -9.20
CA THR A 5 13.96 7.27 -7.78
C THR A 5 13.38 5.87 -7.57
N PRO A 6 13.77 5.22 -6.47
CA PRO A 6 13.19 3.91 -6.15
C PRO A 6 11.69 4.02 -5.90
N ILE A 7 11.00 2.93 -6.17
CA ILE A 7 9.60 2.81 -5.80
C ILE A 7 9.51 2.76 -4.29
N ARG A 8 8.62 3.55 -3.71
CA ARG A 8 8.37 3.55 -2.27
C ARG A 8 7.10 2.80 -1.95
N VAL A 9 7.18 1.87 -1.03
CA VAL A 9 6.04 1.05 -0.64
C VAL A 9 5.83 1.12 0.86
N LEU A 10 4.61 1.40 1.27
CA LEU A 10 4.23 1.33 2.67
C LEU A 10 3.59 -0.04 2.90
N VAL A 11 4.15 -0.82 3.82
CA VAL A 11 3.58 -2.11 4.20
C VAL A 11 2.98 -1.96 5.57
N ALA A 12 1.69 -2.23 5.68
CA ALA A 12 0.95 -2.01 6.91
C ALA A 12 0.16 -3.24 7.31
N LYS A 13 -0.02 -3.39 8.62
CA LYS A 13 -0.80 -4.46 9.21
C LYS A 13 -1.93 -3.82 10.01
N PRO A 14 -3.10 -3.63 9.39
CA PRO A 14 -4.18 -2.93 10.09
C PRO A 14 -4.91 -3.85 11.07
N GLY A 15 -5.66 -3.24 11.97
CA GLY A 15 -6.50 -3.95 12.91
C GLY A 15 -5.74 -4.46 14.10
N LEU A 16 -6.35 -5.42 14.78
CA LEU A 16 -5.81 -5.93 16.05
C LEU A 16 -4.96 -7.19 15.90
N ASP A 17 -4.75 -7.64 14.66
CA ASP A 17 -3.99 -8.85 14.40
C ASP A 17 -2.52 -8.64 14.80
N GLY A 18 -2.01 -9.55 15.61
CA GLY A 18 -0.62 -9.49 16.04
C GLY A 18 0.35 -10.33 15.24
N HIS A 19 -0.11 -10.90 14.11
CA HIS A 19 0.72 -11.79 13.31
C HIS A 19 1.32 -11.02 12.14
N ASP A 20 2.59 -10.68 12.22
CA ASP A 20 3.21 -9.83 11.22
C ASP A 20 4.25 -10.53 10.34
N ARG A 21 4.39 -11.85 10.47
CA ARG A 21 5.43 -12.56 9.74
C ARG A 21 5.29 -12.41 8.23
N GLY A 22 4.07 -12.56 7.72
CA GLY A 22 3.85 -12.43 6.28
C GLY A 22 4.17 -11.05 5.76
N ALA A 23 3.78 -10.02 6.51
CA ALA A 23 4.07 -8.65 6.13
C ALA A 23 5.57 -8.39 6.10
N LYS A 24 6.31 -8.94 7.07
CA LYS A 24 7.75 -8.75 7.13
C LYS A 24 8.47 -9.45 5.98
N ILE A 25 7.99 -10.62 5.59
CA ILE A 25 8.58 -11.35 4.48
C ILE A 25 8.41 -10.56 3.17
N ILE A 26 7.21 -10.01 2.96
CA ILE A 26 6.95 -9.22 1.77
C ILE A 26 7.79 -7.94 1.80
N ALA A 27 7.87 -7.28 2.95
CA ALA A 27 8.69 -6.08 3.06
C ALA A 27 10.13 -6.36 2.69
N ARG A 28 10.67 -7.49 3.13
CA ARG A 28 12.03 -7.85 2.81
C ARG A 28 12.21 -8.12 1.32
N ALA A 29 11.26 -8.83 0.72
CA ALA A 29 11.34 -9.13 -0.70
C ALA A 29 11.34 -7.85 -1.54
N LEU A 30 10.53 -6.87 -1.14
CA LEU A 30 10.47 -5.60 -1.86
C LEU A 30 11.78 -4.83 -1.71
N ARG A 31 12.37 -4.84 -0.52
CA ARG A 31 13.67 -4.21 -0.30
C ARG A 31 14.75 -4.87 -1.14
N ASP A 32 14.75 -6.21 -1.18
CA ASP A 32 15.73 -6.94 -1.96
C ASP A 32 15.60 -6.65 -3.45
N ALA A 33 14.41 -6.23 -3.88
CA ALA A 33 14.16 -5.86 -5.27
C ALA A 33 14.52 -4.39 -5.56
N GLY A 34 15.08 -3.68 -4.59
CA GLY A 34 15.52 -2.30 -4.78
C GLY A 34 14.50 -1.24 -4.42
N MET A 35 13.39 -1.61 -3.83
CA MET A 35 12.38 -0.63 -3.42
C MET A 35 12.67 -0.10 -2.03
N GLU A 36 12.20 1.12 -1.76
CA GLU A 36 12.22 1.66 -0.41
C GLU A 36 10.94 1.24 0.29
N VAL A 37 11.08 0.59 1.44
CA VAL A 37 9.93 0.05 2.15
C VAL A 37 9.82 0.69 3.52
N ILE A 38 8.64 1.21 3.80
CA ILE A 38 8.30 1.71 5.13
C ILE A 38 7.35 0.68 5.74
N TYR A 39 7.77 0.03 6.81
CA TYR A 39 6.94 -0.92 7.53
C TYR A 39 6.38 -0.21 8.75
N THR A 40 5.05 -0.07 8.80
CA THR A 40 4.43 0.72 9.87
C THR A 40 4.30 -0.04 11.20
N GLY A 41 4.43 -1.38 11.14
CA GLY A 41 4.20 -2.17 12.33
C GLY A 41 2.78 -2.64 12.45
N LEU A 42 2.45 -3.14 13.64
CA LEU A 42 1.15 -3.76 13.90
C LEU A 42 0.11 -2.73 14.30
N ARG A 43 -1.13 -3.13 14.24
CA ARG A 43 -2.28 -2.44 14.81
C ARG A 43 -2.49 -1.03 14.29
N GLN A 44 -2.30 -0.88 13.00
CA GLN A 44 -2.49 0.41 12.36
C GLN A 44 -3.96 0.66 12.04
N THR A 45 -4.44 1.87 12.29
CA THR A 45 -5.77 2.27 11.85
C THR A 45 -5.71 2.75 10.40
N PRO A 46 -6.84 2.74 9.68
CA PRO A 46 -6.86 3.30 8.34
C PRO A 46 -6.33 4.73 8.29
N GLU A 47 -6.69 5.54 9.29
CA GLU A 47 -6.22 6.93 9.36
C GLU A 47 -4.69 7.00 9.48
N MET A 48 -4.13 6.17 10.34
CA MET A 48 -2.67 6.11 10.50
C MET A 48 -1.98 5.69 9.21
N ILE A 49 -2.56 4.70 8.53
CA ILE A 49 -1.98 4.18 7.30
C ILE A 49 -1.95 5.24 6.21
N VAL A 50 -3.08 5.90 5.99
CA VAL A 50 -3.16 6.90 4.92
C VAL A 50 -2.31 8.10 5.25
N SER A 51 -2.32 8.52 6.52
CA SER A 51 -1.48 9.65 6.95
C SER A 51 0.01 9.36 6.69
N ALA A 52 0.45 8.16 7.06
CA ALA A 52 1.85 7.79 6.83
C ALA A 52 2.16 7.71 5.34
N ALA A 53 1.24 7.18 4.54
CA ALA A 53 1.45 7.04 3.11
C ALA A 53 1.64 8.40 2.44
N ILE A 54 0.84 9.38 2.84
CA ILE A 54 0.93 10.71 2.27
C ILE A 54 2.20 11.41 2.76
N GLN A 55 2.47 11.30 4.06
CA GLN A 55 3.64 11.93 4.63
C GLN A 55 4.92 11.39 4.03
N GLU A 56 4.99 10.10 3.76
CA GLU A 56 6.16 9.47 3.17
C GLU A 56 6.14 9.49 1.65
N ASP A 57 5.09 10.01 1.05
CA ASP A 57 4.95 10.13 -0.40
C ASP A 57 5.19 8.79 -1.11
N VAL A 58 4.45 7.77 -0.67
CA VAL A 58 4.66 6.44 -1.22
C VAL A 58 3.96 6.26 -2.57
N ASP A 59 4.45 5.31 -3.34
CA ASP A 59 3.86 4.93 -4.62
C ASP A 59 2.84 3.82 -4.46
N CYS A 60 2.94 3.04 -3.39
CA CYS A 60 2.11 1.87 -3.19
C CYS A 60 1.87 1.63 -1.71
N ILE A 61 0.66 1.21 -1.37
CA ILE A 61 0.32 0.73 -0.03
C ILE A 61 0.02 -0.75 -0.15
N GLY A 62 0.72 -1.58 0.63
CA GLY A 62 0.43 -2.99 0.75
C GLY A 62 -0.14 -3.27 2.13
N LEU A 63 -1.35 -3.81 2.19
CA LEU A 63 -2.00 -4.15 3.44
C LEU A 63 -1.99 -5.65 3.62
N SER A 64 -1.49 -6.11 4.76
CA SER A 64 -1.56 -7.53 5.15
C SER A 64 -2.73 -7.69 6.08
N ILE A 65 -3.75 -8.40 5.65
CA ILE A 65 -5.04 -8.44 6.35
C ILE A 65 -5.46 -9.88 6.62
N LEU A 66 -5.92 -10.14 7.85
CA LEU A 66 -6.58 -11.39 8.16
C LEU A 66 -8.00 -11.38 7.62
N SER A 67 -8.46 -12.57 7.26
CA SER A 67 -9.82 -12.75 6.75
C SER A 67 -10.84 -12.17 7.71
N GLY A 68 -11.80 -11.46 7.16
CA GLY A 68 -12.88 -10.86 7.93
C GLY A 68 -12.69 -9.39 8.21
N ALA A 69 -11.47 -8.92 8.32
CA ALA A 69 -11.20 -7.52 8.63
C ALA A 69 -11.27 -6.62 7.41
N HIS A 70 -11.15 -7.22 6.22
CA HIS A 70 -11.05 -6.45 4.99
C HIS A 70 -12.29 -5.60 4.70
N ASN A 71 -13.47 -6.07 5.08
CA ASN A 71 -14.72 -5.37 4.75
C ASN A 71 -14.88 -4.07 5.53
N ALA A 72 -14.26 -3.95 6.70
CA ALA A 72 -14.32 -2.73 7.48
C ALA A 72 -13.17 -1.79 7.16
N ILE A 73 -11.99 -2.35 6.95
CA ILE A 73 -10.75 -1.58 6.86
C ILE A 73 -10.53 -1.02 5.46
N VAL A 74 -10.68 -1.85 4.43
CA VAL A 74 -10.30 -1.44 3.08
C VAL A 74 -11.16 -0.31 2.54
N PRO A 75 -12.49 -0.34 2.69
CA PRO A 75 -13.29 0.81 2.21
C PRO A 75 -12.92 2.10 2.90
N ARG A 76 -12.53 2.04 4.19
CA ARG A 76 -12.13 3.24 4.91
C ARG A 76 -10.82 3.79 4.37
N VAL A 77 -9.86 2.91 4.08
CA VAL A 77 -8.59 3.34 3.48
C VAL A 77 -8.84 4.01 2.13
N ILE A 78 -9.69 3.40 1.30
CA ILE A 78 -10.00 3.96 -0.01
C ILE A 78 -10.66 5.33 0.12
N ALA A 79 -11.62 5.45 1.04
CA ALA A 79 -12.30 6.73 1.24
C ALA A 79 -11.32 7.81 1.68
N LEU A 80 -10.40 7.49 2.58
CA LEU A 80 -9.41 8.44 3.05
C LEU A 80 -8.45 8.85 1.94
N LEU A 81 -8.05 7.91 1.08
CA LEU A 81 -7.21 8.25 -0.05
C LEU A 81 -7.91 9.22 -1.00
N ARG A 82 -9.20 9.01 -1.22
CA ARG A 82 -9.97 9.93 -2.05
C ARG A 82 -10.07 11.31 -1.44
N GLU A 83 -10.30 11.37 -0.13
CA GLU A 83 -10.38 12.66 0.57
C GLU A 83 -9.09 13.44 0.46
N GLN A 84 -7.97 12.74 0.42
CA GLN A 84 -6.65 13.37 0.33
C GLN A 84 -6.16 13.53 -1.10
N GLN A 85 -7.01 13.19 -2.07
CA GLN A 85 -6.65 13.27 -3.48
C GLN A 85 -5.40 12.43 -3.79
N ALA A 86 -5.32 11.28 -3.16
CA ALA A 86 -4.17 10.38 -3.27
C ALA A 86 -4.55 9.06 -3.92
N GLU A 87 -5.52 9.08 -4.83
CA GLU A 87 -5.99 7.85 -5.48
C GLU A 87 -5.00 7.28 -6.47
N ASP A 88 -3.95 8.02 -6.78
CA ASP A 88 -2.89 7.53 -7.64
C ASP A 88 -1.94 6.56 -6.92
N ILE A 89 -2.05 6.46 -5.60
CA ILE A 89 -1.28 5.47 -4.86
C ILE A 89 -1.86 4.09 -5.14
N LEU A 90 -1.00 3.16 -5.53
CA LEU A 90 -1.42 1.79 -5.80
C LEU A 90 -1.77 1.10 -4.49
N LEU A 91 -2.91 0.43 -4.43
CA LEU A 91 -3.35 -0.27 -3.22
C LEU A 91 -3.44 -1.76 -3.51
N VAL A 92 -2.65 -2.55 -2.80
CA VAL A 92 -2.67 -4.00 -2.94
C VAL A 92 -2.90 -4.65 -1.57
N LEU A 93 -3.52 -5.80 -1.59
CA LEU A 93 -3.84 -6.54 -0.36
C LEU A 93 -3.15 -7.90 -0.38
N GLY A 94 -2.69 -8.34 0.79
CA GLY A 94 -2.23 -9.70 0.99
C GLY A 94 -3.07 -10.36 2.06
N GLY A 95 -3.44 -11.62 1.83
CA GLY A 95 -4.21 -12.36 2.81
C GLY A 95 -5.23 -13.26 2.14
N THR A 96 -6.00 -13.96 2.96
CA THR A 96 -7.05 -14.85 2.47
C THR A 96 -8.35 -14.06 2.42
N ILE A 97 -8.80 -13.74 1.21
CA ILE A 97 -10.01 -12.97 1.01
C ILE A 97 -10.95 -13.79 0.12
N PRO A 98 -12.22 -14.00 0.52
CA PRO A 98 -13.13 -14.77 -0.32
C PRO A 98 -13.30 -14.15 -1.70
N ASN A 99 -13.42 -15.00 -2.71
CA ASN A 99 -13.55 -14.52 -4.09
C ASN A 99 -14.70 -13.56 -4.29
N GLN A 100 -15.80 -13.82 -3.59
CA GLN A 100 -16.97 -12.96 -3.72
C GLN A 100 -16.71 -11.55 -3.21
N ASP A 101 -15.82 -11.41 -2.21
CA ASP A 101 -15.45 -10.09 -1.69
C ASP A 101 -14.37 -9.44 -2.53
N ALA A 102 -13.47 -10.26 -3.08
CA ALA A 102 -12.34 -9.75 -3.85
C ALA A 102 -12.78 -8.91 -5.03
N GLU A 103 -13.80 -9.36 -5.73
CA GLU A 103 -14.30 -8.66 -6.90
C GLU A 103 -14.81 -7.27 -6.55
N GLY A 104 -15.57 -7.18 -5.47
CA GLY A 104 -16.08 -5.88 -5.02
C GLY A 104 -14.97 -4.94 -4.57
N LEU A 105 -13.96 -5.47 -3.88
CA LEU A 105 -12.84 -4.66 -3.44
C LEU A 105 -12.07 -4.11 -4.63
N GLN A 106 -11.85 -4.94 -5.66
CA GLN A 106 -11.15 -4.47 -6.84
C GLN A 106 -11.93 -3.38 -7.56
N ARG A 107 -13.24 -3.51 -7.65
CA ARG A 107 -14.07 -2.46 -8.25
C ARG A 107 -14.00 -1.16 -7.44
N SER A 108 -13.80 -1.28 -6.14
CA SER A 108 -13.73 -0.10 -5.27
C SER A 108 -12.40 0.62 -5.33
N GLY A 109 -11.34 -0.02 -5.83
CA GLY A 109 -10.07 0.66 -5.96
C GLY A 109 -8.85 -0.16 -5.57
N VAL A 110 -9.03 -1.41 -5.14
CA VAL A 110 -7.91 -2.30 -4.86
C VAL A 110 -7.37 -2.83 -6.17
N SER A 111 -6.08 -2.66 -6.39
CA SER A 111 -5.47 -3.05 -7.67
C SER A 111 -5.20 -4.55 -7.77
N ALA A 112 -4.87 -5.18 -6.66
CA ALA A 112 -4.61 -6.63 -6.67
C ALA A 112 -4.76 -7.19 -5.28
N ILE A 113 -5.10 -8.47 -5.21
CA ILE A 113 -5.20 -9.21 -3.97
C ILE A 113 -4.36 -10.47 -4.13
N PHE A 114 -3.38 -10.64 -3.24
CA PHE A 114 -2.47 -11.76 -3.30
C PHE A 114 -2.77 -12.72 -2.16
N GLY A 115 -3.17 -13.94 -2.52
CA GLY A 115 -3.45 -14.96 -1.52
C GLY A 115 -2.17 -15.61 -0.98
N PRO A 116 -2.33 -16.44 0.06
CA PRO A 116 -1.20 -17.20 0.58
C PRO A 116 -0.59 -18.06 -0.51
N GLY A 117 0.72 -18.16 -0.51
CA GLY A 117 1.41 -18.94 -1.51
C GLY A 117 1.71 -18.23 -2.81
N THR A 118 1.26 -17.00 -2.97
CA THR A 118 1.64 -16.21 -4.14
C THR A 118 3.15 -16.02 -4.13
N PRO A 119 3.83 -16.35 -5.25
CA PRO A 119 5.28 -16.15 -5.29
C PRO A 119 5.64 -14.68 -5.06
N LEU A 120 6.70 -14.46 -4.30
CA LEU A 120 7.13 -13.09 -4.00
C LEU A 120 7.48 -12.32 -5.26
N ASP A 121 8.07 -13.00 -6.25
CA ASP A 121 8.40 -12.35 -7.51
C ASP A 121 7.16 -11.82 -8.23
N THR A 122 6.05 -12.51 -8.10
CA THR A 122 4.78 -12.06 -8.70
C THR A 122 4.35 -10.74 -8.09
N ILE A 123 4.45 -10.64 -6.77
CA ILE A 123 4.06 -9.42 -6.06
C ILE A 123 4.98 -8.27 -6.45
N VAL A 124 6.29 -8.52 -6.44
CA VAL A 124 7.28 -7.51 -6.80
C VAL A 124 7.02 -6.97 -8.21
N GLU A 125 6.83 -7.88 -9.16
CA GLU A 125 6.62 -7.51 -10.56
C GLU A 125 5.33 -6.74 -10.76
N PHE A 126 4.26 -7.15 -10.05
CA PHE A 126 3.00 -6.44 -10.16
C PHE A 126 3.16 -4.99 -9.72
N ILE A 127 3.81 -4.78 -8.59
CA ILE A 127 3.99 -3.43 -8.07
C ILE A 127 4.87 -2.62 -9.04
N ARG A 128 5.95 -3.23 -9.51
CA ARG A 128 6.87 -2.54 -10.42
C ARG A 128 6.16 -2.07 -11.69
N ARG A 129 5.26 -2.88 -12.21
CA ARG A 129 4.58 -2.56 -13.47
C ARG A 129 3.42 -1.60 -13.31
N ASN A 130 2.85 -1.53 -12.13
CA ASN A 130 1.58 -0.82 -11.95
C ASN A 130 1.68 0.46 -11.16
N VAL A 131 2.79 0.76 -10.49
CA VAL A 131 2.94 2.06 -9.87
C VAL A 131 3.01 3.11 -10.96
N LYS A 132 2.39 4.24 -10.69
CA LYS A 132 2.36 5.30 -11.69
C LYS A 132 3.70 6.00 -11.77
N SER A 133 4.09 6.31 -12.99
CA SER A 133 5.29 7.09 -13.20
C SER A 133 5.08 8.48 -12.63
N ARG A 134 6.02 8.95 -11.87
CA ARG A 134 5.88 10.24 -11.21
C ARG A 134 7.08 11.10 -11.53
N GLY A 135 6.80 12.22 -12.13
CA GLY A 135 7.83 13.21 -12.36
C GLY A 135 8.10 13.98 -11.08
N PRO A 136 9.05 14.89 -11.12
CA PRO A 136 9.40 15.65 -9.93
C PRO A 136 8.27 16.51 -9.38
N LEU A 137 7.29 16.86 -10.19
CA LEU A 137 6.17 17.68 -9.74
C LEU A 137 4.92 16.88 -9.41
N THR A 138 4.96 15.57 -9.57
CA THR A 138 3.81 14.73 -9.28
C THR A 138 3.67 14.59 -7.78
N ARG A 139 2.48 14.83 -7.27
CA ARG A 139 2.20 14.74 -5.85
C ARG A 139 3.14 15.60 -5.02
N VAL A 140 3.50 16.71 -5.53
CA VAL A 140 4.20 17.67 -4.74
C VAL A 140 3.26 18.17 -3.75
N ALA A 141 3.65 18.01 -2.68
CA ALA A 141 2.80 18.33 -1.69
C ALA A 141 2.66 19.68 -1.49
N PRO A 142 1.96 19.89 -1.60
CA PRO A 142 1.78 20.90 -1.21
C PRO A 142 2.56 21.43 -0.10
N LEU A 143 3.26 21.40 -0.67
CA LEU A 143 3.89 21.63 -0.08
C LEU A 143 3.86 21.96 0.93
N PRO A 144 3.92 22.03 1.15
CA PRO A 144 4.12 22.12 2.03
C PRO A 144 4.49 21.90 2.84
N TYR A 145 4.92 21.91 2.65
CA TYR A 145 5.45 21.43 3.25
C TYR A 145 6.16 21.44 3.42
N GLU A 146 6.40 21.97 3.00
CA GLU A 146 7.04 21.96 3.03
C GLU A 146 7.13 21.97 3.55
N SER A 147 6.94 22.49 3.35
CA SER A 147 7.04 22.47 3.93
C SER A 147 7.00 22.21 4.52
N ASN A 148 6.92 22.69 4.30
CA ASN A 148 6.99 22.34 4.83
C ASN A 148 7.30 21.70 5.09
N ARG A 149 7.57 21.67 4.85
CA ARG A 149 7.98 21.24 5.11
C ARG A 149 8.15 21.46 5.53
N PRO A 150 7.97 21.90 5.43
CA PRO A 150 8.06 22.12 5.87
C PRO A 150 8.19 22.15 6.27
#